data_742bfcb9ada3f04ebe8d4f99f208dfd3
#
_entry.id   742bfcb9ada3f04ebe8d4f99f208dfd3
#
_cell.length_a   1.000
_cell.length_b   1.000
_cell.length_c   1.000
_cell.angle_alpha   90.00
_cell.angle_beta   90.00
_cell.angle_gamma   90.00
#
_symmetry.space_group_name_H-M   'P 1'
#
loop_
_entity.id
_entity.type
_entity.pdbx_description
1 polymer ?
#
loop_
_entity_poly.entity_id
_entity_poly.type
_entity_poly.pdbx_seq_one_letter_code
_entity_poly.pdbx_strand_id
1 'polypeptide(L)'
;MDIYPRYQTKEIKATKSASNELWHFKKDLWDVLEILEQGYPCSSSKRKSNIIENCIKKGNKIHKAVVANCGNYWLVIHFGIFSYKKRRF
;
A
#
# COMPACT_ATOMS: atom_id res chain seq x y z
N MET A 1 10.03 20.14 8.14
CA MET A 1 10.31 19.03 7.23
C MET A 1 9.42 17.84 7.59
N ASP A 2 8.67 17.36 6.65
CA ASP A 2 7.79 16.22 6.89
C ASP A 2 8.57 14.93 6.79
N ILE A 3 8.53 14.13 7.85
CA ILE A 3 9.18 12.83 7.85
C ILE A 3 8.25 11.72 7.36
N TYR A 4 6.97 12.04 7.21
CA TYR A 4 5.98 11.11 6.68
C TYR A 4 5.41 11.65 5.39
N PRO A 5 5.21 10.80 4.38
CA PRO A 5 4.47 11.23 3.19
C PRO A 5 3.02 11.52 3.56
N ARG A 6 2.36 12.29 2.72
CA ARG A 6 0.96 12.66 2.93
C ARG A 6 0.13 12.23 1.73
N TYR A 7 -1.02 11.67 2.02
CA TYR A 7 -1.99 11.32 1.02
C TYR A 7 -3.31 11.98 1.41
N GLN A 8 -3.84 12.82 0.51
CA GLN A 8 -5.07 13.58 0.80
C GLN A 8 -4.95 14.34 2.12
N THR A 9 -3.84 15.07 2.29
CA THR A 9 -3.51 15.91 3.43
C THR A 9 -3.27 15.19 4.75
N LYS A 10 -3.33 13.86 4.77
CA LYS A 10 -3.09 13.07 5.98
C LYS A 10 -1.79 12.31 5.87
N GLU A 11 -1.08 12.23 6.98
CA GLU A 11 0.17 11.48 7.04
C GLU A 11 -0.09 9.99 6.86
N ILE A 12 0.87 9.32 6.25
CA ILE A 12 0.85 7.87 6.10
C ILE A 12 1.79 7.29 7.16
N LYS A 13 1.27 6.38 7.97
CA LYS A 13 2.03 5.70 8.99
C LYS A 13 1.88 4.20 8.79
N ALA A 14 2.66 3.40 9.50
CA ALA A 14 2.61 1.95 9.34
C ALA A 14 2.58 1.26 10.69
N THR A 15 1.89 0.13 10.75
CA THR A 15 1.99 -0.75 11.91
C THR A 15 3.40 -1.33 11.95
N LYS A 16 3.79 -1.89 13.09
CA LYS A 16 5.08 -2.53 13.21
C LYS A 16 5.21 -3.66 12.19
N SER A 17 4.16 -4.44 12.01
CA SER A 17 4.14 -5.53 11.06
C SER A 17 4.31 -5.03 9.63
N ALA A 18 3.59 -3.98 9.25
CA ALA A 18 3.71 -3.41 7.92
C ALA A 18 5.08 -2.78 7.70
N SER A 19 5.63 -2.14 8.74
CA SER A 19 6.98 -1.58 8.66
C SER A 19 8.01 -2.67 8.37
N ASN A 20 7.86 -3.82 9.03
CA ASN A 20 8.75 -4.96 8.78
C ASN A 20 8.61 -5.49 7.37
N GLU A 21 7.39 -5.52 6.84
CA GLU A 21 7.15 -5.95 5.47
C GLU A 21 7.80 -4.99 4.48
N LEU A 22 7.65 -3.69 4.69
CA LEU A 22 8.30 -2.69 3.85
C LEU A 22 9.81 -2.86 3.89
N TRP A 23 10.36 -2.99 5.08
CA TRP A 23 11.79 -3.19 5.26
C TRP A 23 12.28 -4.43 4.51
N HIS A 24 11.53 -5.51 4.61
CA HIS A 24 11.87 -6.77 3.93
C HIS A 24 12.02 -6.58 2.42
N PHE A 25 11.19 -5.75 1.82
CA PHE A 25 11.23 -5.47 0.39
C PHE A 25 12.07 -4.24 0.04
N LYS A 26 12.74 -3.64 1.02
CA LYS A 26 13.54 -2.42 0.83
C LYS A 26 12.69 -1.28 0.28
N LYS A 27 11.48 -1.15 0.82
CA LYS A 27 10.55 -0.11 0.45
C LYS A 27 10.24 0.75 1.67
N ASP A 28 9.60 1.90 1.42
CA ASP A 28 9.25 2.82 2.49
C ASP A 28 7.86 3.38 2.27
N LEU A 29 7.48 4.34 3.13
CA LEU A 29 6.15 4.90 3.06
C LEU A 29 5.92 5.74 1.81
N TRP A 30 6.98 6.24 1.18
CA TRP A 30 6.85 6.97 -0.09
C TRP A 30 6.43 6.03 -1.21
N ASP A 31 6.84 4.76 -1.14
CA ASP A 31 6.38 3.75 -2.08
C ASP A 31 4.89 3.47 -1.89
N VAL A 32 4.42 3.49 -0.64
CA VAL A 32 2.99 3.34 -0.37
C VAL A 32 2.22 4.53 -0.94
N LEU A 33 2.74 5.73 -0.79
CA LEU A 33 2.10 6.92 -1.35
C LEU A 33 1.92 6.77 -2.86
N GLU A 34 2.94 6.30 -3.55
CA GLU A 34 2.85 6.09 -5.00
C GLU A 34 1.72 5.12 -5.35
N ILE A 35 1.60 4.04 -4.57
CA ILE A 35 0.54 3.06 -4.80
C ILE A 35 -0.83 3.70 -4.60
N LEU A 36 -0.97 4.54 -3.58
CA LEU A 36 -2.24 5.19 -3.30
C LEU A 36 -2.61 6.21 -4.37
N GLU A 37 -1.62 6.94 -4.91
CA GLU A 37 -1.88 7.98 -5.89
C GLU A 37 -2.03 7.45 -7.30
N GLN A 38 -1.24 6.47 -7.67
CA GLN A 38 -1.15 6.02 -9.06
C GLN A 38 -1.64 4.60 -9.27
N GLY A 39 -1.90 3.88 -8.20
CA GLY A 39 -2.34 2.52 -8.30
C GLY A 39 -3.85 2.39 -8.54
N TYR A 40 -4.34 1.18 -8.43
CA TYR A 40 -5.74 0.86 -8.68
C TYR A 40 -6.24 -0.09 -7.57
N PRO A 41 -7.55 -0.09 -7.32
CA PRO A 41 -8.12 -1.06 -6.38
C PRO A 41 -7.92 -2.47 -6.93
N CYS A 42 -7.40 -3.35 -6.09
CA CYS A 42 -7.01 -4.68 -6.55
C CYS A 42 -7.67 -5.81 -5.77
N SER A 43 -8.47 -5.47 -4.77
CA SER A 43 -9.11 -6.50 -3.97
C SER A 43 -10.47 -6.83 -4.52
N SER A 44 -10.74 -8.13 -4.65
CA SER A 44 -12.08 -8.61 -4.96
C SER A 44 -12.85 -8.91 -3.69
N SER A 45 -12.20 -8.97 -2.55
CA SER A 45 -12.88 -9.25 -1.29
C SER A 45 -13.44 -7.96 -0.70
N LYS A 46 -14.55 -8.10 0.00
CA LYS A 46 -15.17 -6.96 0.64
C LYS A 46 -14.43 -6.64 1.92
N ARG A 47 -13.95 -5.41 2.01
CA ARG A 47 -13.29 -4.92 3.21
C ARG A 47 -14.16 -3.86 3.86
N LYS A 48 -13.82 -3.50 5.07
CA LYS A 48 -14.51 -2.42 5.76
C LYS A 48 -14.37 -1.14 4.94
N SER A 49 -15.35 -0.25 5.05
CA SER A 49 -15.37 0.96 4.23
C SER A 49 -14.18 1.88 4.48
N ASN A 50 -13.52 1.75 5.63
CA ASN A 50 -12.34 2.56 5.94
C ASN A 50 -11.03 1.92 5.49
N ILE A 51 -11.09 0.80 4.78
CA ILE A 51 -9.89 0.09 4.31
C ILE A 51 -9.77 0.26 2.81
N ILE A 52 -8.58 0.64 2.35
CA ILE A 52 -8.25 0.73 0.93
C ILE A 52 -7.18 -0.32 0.64
N GLU A 53 -7.39 -1.06 -0.43
CA GLU A 53 -6.42 -2.04 -0.89
C GLU A 53 -6.08 -1.72 -2.34
N ASN A 54 -4.90 -1.16 -2.55
CA ASN A 54 -4.45 -0.73 -3.88
C ASN A 54 -3.21 -1.49 -4.31
N CYS A 55 -3.08 -1.59 -5.62
CA CYS A 55 -1.93 -2.23 -6.27
C CYS A 55 -1.37 -1.33 -7.35
N ILE A 56 -0.09 -1.51 -7.65
CA ILE A 56 0.52 -0.90 -8.80
C ILE A 56 1.42 -1.94 -9.46
N LYS A 57 1.36 -1.99 -10.79
CA LYS A 57 2.19 -2.93 -11.53
C LYS A 57 3.50 -2.26 -11.91
N LYS A 58 4.60 -2.90 -11.58
CA LYS A 58 5.95 -2.43 -11.95
C LYS A 58 6.70 -3.58 -12.60
N GLY A 59 6.86 -3.50 -13.91
CA GLY A 59 7.45 -4.60 -14.66
C GLY A 59 6.58 -5.84 -14.55
N ASN A 60 7.16 -6.93 -14.06
CA ASN A 60 6.42 -8.16 -13.85
C ASN A 60 6.05 -8.37 -12.38
N LYS A 61 6.09 -7.30 -11.59
CA LYS A 61 5.76 -7.37 -10.18
C LYS A 61 4.53 -6.52 -9.87
N ILE A 62 3.77 -6.95 -8.88
CA ILE A 62 2.65 -6.19 -8.35
C ILE A 62 3.02 -5.78 -6.93
N HIS A 63 2.97 -4.48 -6.67
CA HIS A 63 3.19 -3.92 -5.33
C HIS A 63 1.83 -3.60 -4.74
N LYS A 64 1.55 -4.14 -3.57
CA LYS A 64 0.24 -4.03 -2.95
C LYS A 64 0.35 -3.41 -1.58
N ALA A 65 -0.54 -2.47 -1.29
CA ALA A 65 -0.62 -1.85 0.02
C ALA A 65 -2.07 -1.88 0.50
N VAL A 66 -2.24 -2.21 1.79
CA VAL A 66 -3.54 -2.17 2.45
C VAL A 66 -3.44 -1.12 3.53
N VAL A 67 -4.29 -0.10 3.45
CA VAL A 67 -4.26 1.02 4.40
C VAL A 67 -5.64 1.26 5.00
N ALA A 68 -5.63 1.70 6.25
CA ALA A 68 -6.84 2.05 6.97
C ALA A 68 -6.90 3.56 7.15
N ASN A 69 -8.10 4.12 6.95
CA ASN A 69 -8.35 5.53 7.24
C ASN A 69 -8.65 5.64 8.74
N CYS A 70 -7.71 6.18 9.49
CA CYS A 70 -7.84 6.33 10.94
C CYS A 70 -8.24 7.74 11.34
N GLY A 71 -8.85 8.49 10.41
CA GLY A 71 -9.30 9.85 10.67
C GLY A 71 -8.21 10.86 10.42
N ASN A 72 -7.23 10.95 11.28
CA ASN A 72 -6.15 11.94 11.18
C ASN A 72 -4.98 11.45 10.33
N TYR A 73 -4.92 10.17 10.01
CA TYR A 73 -3.81 9.60 9.28
C TYR A 73 -4.25 8.32 8.57
N TRP A 74 -3.43 7.89 7.62
CA TRP A 74 -3.58 6.60 6.97
C TRP A 74 -2.63 5.62 7.61
N LEU A 75 -3.11 4.44 7.96
CA LEU A 75 -2.28 3.43 8.61
C LEU A 75 -2.09 2.25 7.67
N VAL A 76 -0.84 2.00 7.27
CA VAL A 76 -0.52 0.84 6.45
C VAL A 76 -0.60 -0.39 7.33
N ILE A 77 -1.45 -1.34 6.94
CA ILE A 77 -1.67 -2.57 7.68
C ILE A 77 -0.86 -3.70 7.08
N HIS A 78 -0.77 -3.74 5.74
CA HIS A 78 -0.03 -4.76 5.02
C HIS A 78 0.64 -4.16 3.81
N PHE A 79 1.78 -4.71 3.45
CA PHE A 79 2.49 -4.39 2.23
C PHE A 79 3.11 -5.66 1.68
N GLY A 80 3.03 -5.85 0.38
CA GLY A 80 3.65 -7.02 -0.25
C GLY A 80 3.97 -6.78 -1.70
N ILE A 81 4.89 -7.56 -2.21
CA ILE A 81 5.27 -7.56 -3.62
C ILE A 81 5.21 -8.99 -4.09
N PHE A 82 4.53 -9.23 -5.19
CA PHE A 82 4.44 -10.57 -5.75
C PHE A 82 4.56 -10.51 -7.24
N SER A 83 4.95 -11.65 -7.85
CA SER A 83 5.14 -11.74 -9.28
C SER A 83 3.81 -11.80 -9.98
N TYR A 84 3.69 -11.00 -11.03
CA TYR A 84 2.52 -11.07 -11.89
C TYR A 84 2.69 -12.25 -12.83
N LYS A 85 1.77 -13.20 -12.75
CA LYS A 85 1.80 -14.35 -13.65
C LYS A 85 0.61 -14.27 -14.58
N LYS A 86 0.91 -14.18 -15.85
CA LYS A 86 -0.13 -14.22 -16.84
C LYS A 86 -0.67 -15.64 -16.92
N ARG A 87 -1.98 -15.79 -16.82
CA ARG A 87 -2.58 -17.10 -16.96
C ARG A 87 -2.44 -17.60 -18.36
N ARG A 88 -2.15 -18.88 -18.45
CA ARG A 88 -2.08 -19.56 -19.73
C ARG A 88 -3.17 -20.62 -19.79
N PHE A 89 -3.76 -20.71 -20.91
CA PHE A 89 -4.81 -21.70 -21.17
C PHE A 89 -4.52 -22.39 -22.47
#